data_2bf3a4a063e018a59f80e3e0cbd581d8
#
_entry.id   2bf3a4a063e018a59f80e3e0cbd581d8
#
_cell.length_a   1.000
_cell.length_b   1.000
_cell.length_c   1.000
_cell.angle_alpha   90.00
_cell.angle_beta   90.00
_cell.angle_gamma   90.00
#
_symmetry.space_group_name_H-M   'P 1'
#
loop_
_entity.id
_entity.type
_entity.pdbx_description
1 polymer ?
#
loop_
_entity_poly.entity_id
_entity_poly.type
_entity_poly.pdbx_seq_one_letter_code
_entity_poly.pdbx_strand_id
1 'polypeptide(L)'
;WRDEKRFHGAYMAAFPGYYLTGDGGYFDEQGYLFIMGRTDDVINVAGHRLSTGEMEEVVGAHPAVAECAVIGIHDDLKGQLPIGLVIPKDGFDGDEATLEAELIARVREHIGPIACFKQVLVVDRLPKTRSGKILRKLLRTIADGKEFGIPSTIDDPTSLADVHAAMRERSVGAA
;
A
#
# COMPACT_ATOMS: atom_id res chain seq x y z
N TRP A 1 9.09 9.92 -21.90
CA TRP A 1 9.19 10.92 -22.96
C TRP A 1 10.08 10.41 -24.09
N ARG A 2 9.57 10.35 -25.33
CA ARG A 2 10.26 9.84 -26.54
C ARG A 2 10.76 8.38 -26.45
N ASP A 3 10.13 7.55 -25.63
CA ASP A 3 10.43 6.12 -25.50
C ASP A 3 9.16 5.30 -25.87
N GLU A 4 8.95 5.15 -27.16
CA GLU A 4 7.77 4.46 -27.71
C GLU A 4 7.75 2.98 -27.34
N LYS A 5 8.89 2.33 -27.29
CA LYS A 5 9.01 0.92 -26.91
C LYS A 5 8.55 0.70 -25.47
N ARG A 6 8.99 1.56 -24.56
CA ARG A 6 8.58 1.52 -23.14
C ARG A 6 7.10 1.85 -22.99
N PHE A 7 6.61 2.86 -23.68
CA PHE A 7 5.19 3.22 -23.69
C PHE A 7 4.32 2.05 -24.16
N HIS A 8 4.65 1.47 -25.31
CA HIS A 8 3.91 0.33 -25.87
C HIS A 8 3.95 -0.86 -24.91
N GLY A 9 5.11 -1.23 -24.38
CA GLY A 9 5.25 -2.34 -23.43
C GLY A 9 4.47 -2.14 -22.14
N ALA A 10 4.40 -0.90 -21.63
CA ALA A 10 3.73 -0.60 -20.37
C ALA A 10 2.20 -0.49 -20.49
N TYR A 11 1.69 0.01 -21.61
CA TYR A 11 0.28 0.40 -21.72
C TYR A 11 -0.52 -0.24 -22.84
N MET A 12 0.13 -0.77 -23.88
CA MET A 12 -0.54 -1.23 -25.08
C MET A 12 -0.36 -2.73 -25.36
N ALA A 13 0.70 -3.34 -24.84
CA ALA A 13 1.06 -4.71 -25.17
C ALA A 13 0.16 -5.76 -24.52
N ALA A 14 -0.34 -5.52 -23.32
CA ALA A 14 -1.14 -6.49 -22.56
C ALA A 14 -2.52 -6.75 -23.21
N PHE A 15 -3.14 -5.72 -23.79
CA PHE A 15 -4.46 -5.79 -24.42
C PHE A 15 -4.40 -5.06 -25.76
N PRO A 16 -4.17 -5.76 -26.89
CA PRO A 16 -4.07 -5.12 -28.20
C PRO A 16 -5.32 -4.30 -28.55
N GLY A 17 -5.12 -3.03 -28.94
CA GLY A 17 -6.20 -2.10 -29.26
C GLY A 17 -6.77 -1.32 -28.07
N TYR A 18 -6.29 -1.57 -26.85
CA TYR A 18 -6.73 -0.88 -25.64
C TYR A 18 -5.54 -0.29 -24.88
N TYR A 19 -5.79 0.85 -24.23
CA TYR A 19 -4.84 1.46 -23.31
C TYR A 19 -5.07 0.93 -21.89
N LEU A 20 -4.06 0.30 -21.28
CA LEU A 20 -4.11 -0.21 -19.92
C LEU A 20 -3.94 0.95 -18.92
N THR A 21 -5.01 1.37 -18.26
CA THR A 21 -4.96 2.40 -17.21
C THR A 21 -4.34 1.85 -15.92
N GLY A 22 -4.49 0.54 -15.68
CA GLY A 22 -4.13 -0.11 -14.43
C GLY A 22 -5.17 0.08 -13.32
N ASP A 23 -6.35 0.57 -13.67
CA ASP A 23 -7.48 0.71 -12.75
C ASP A 23 -8.48 -0.43 -12.95
N GLY A 24 -9.07 -0.90 -11.85
CA GLY A 24 -10.17 -1.85 -11.85
C GLY A 24 -11.50 -1.12 -11.68
N GLY A 25 -12.50 -1.52 -12.44
CA GLY A 25 -13.82 -0.93 -12.36
C GLY A 25 -14.88 -1.81 -12.99
N TYR A 26 -16.14 -1.37 -12.90
CA TYR A 26 -17.27 -2.01 -13.54
C TYR A 26 -18.27 -0.97 -14.04
N PHE A 27 -19.08 -1.34 -15.00
CA PHE A 27 -20.26 -0.58 -15.43
C PHE A 27 -21.49 -1.11 -14.71
N ASP A 28 -22.35 -0.22 -14.23
CA ASP A 28 -23.68 -0.62 -13.75
C ASP A 28 -24.66 -0.84 -14.90
N GLU A 29 -25.90 -1.23 -14.57
CA GLU A 29 -26.98 -1.47 -15.54
C GLU A 29 -27.38 -0.20 -16.33
N GLN A 30 -27.11 0.99 -15.78
CA GLN A 30 -27.36 2.27 -16.44
C GLN A 30 -26.17 2.77 -17.26
N GLY A 31 -25.02 2.06 -17.24
CA GLY A 31 -23.84 2.41 -17.99
C GLY A 31 -22.90 3.39 -17.31
N TYR A 32 -23.06 3.65 -16.00
CA TYR A 32 -22.10 4.42 -15.21
C TYR A 32 -20.87 3.59 -14.86
N LEU A 33 -19.70 4.19 -15.02
CA LEU A 33 -18.43 3.56 -14.68
C LEU A 33 -18.07 3.83 -13.21
N PHE A 34 -17.88 2.74 -12.45
CA PHE A 34 -17.39 2.77 -11.08
C PHE A 34 -15.94 2.31 -11.04
N ILE A 35 -15.02 3.17 -10.60
CA ILE A 35 -13.61 2.83 -10.41
C ILE A 35 -13.40 2.35 -8.98
N MET A 36 -12.99 1.09 -8.82
CA MET A 36 -12.79 0.43 -7.53
C MET A 36 -11.38 0.62 -6.96
N GLY A 37 -10.45 1.09 -7.78
CA GLY A 37 -9.06 1.34 -7.40
C GLY A 37 -8.06 0.75 -8.39
N ARG A 38 -6.79 0.74 -8.01
CA ARG A 38 -5.70 0.20 -8.82
C ARG A 38 -5.72 -1.32 -8.81
N THR A 39 -5.49 -1.93 -9.96
CA THR A 39 -5.37 -3.40 -10.07
C THR A 39 -4.12 -3.95 -9.39
N ASP A 40 -3.07 -3.11 -9.29
CA ASP A 40 -1.80 -3.41 -8.62
C ASP A 40 -1.80 -3.12 -7.11
N ASP A 41 -2.85 -2.47 -6.58
CA ASP A 41 -3.04 -2.19 -5.15
C ASP A 41 -4.01 -3.18 -4.47
N VAL A 42 -4.37 -4.27 -5.14
CA VAL A 42 -5.16 -5.36 -4.56
C VAL A 42 -4.22 -6.36 -3.88
N ILE A 43 -4.54 -6.70 -2.63
CA ILE A 43 -3.81 -7.72 -1.85
C ILE A 43 -4.58 -9.04 -1.95
N ASN A 44 -3.88 -10.12 -2.29
CA ASN A 44 -4.49 -11.44 -2.39
C ASN A 44 -4.12 -12.29 -1.17
N VAL A 45 -5.04 -12.35 -0.20
CA VAL A 45 -4.89 -13.13 1.04
C VAL A 45 -5.64 -14.45 0.91
N ALA A 46 -4.93 -15.55 0.75
CA ALA A 46 -5.52 -16.90 0.64
C ALA A 46 -6.67 -16.98 -0.40
N GLY A 47 -6.52 -16.30 -1.54
CA GLY A 47 -7.51 -16.25 -2.61
C GLY A 47 -8.54 -15.11 -2.49
N HIS A 48 -8.59 -14.40 -1.39
CA HIS A 48 -9.45 -13.22 -1.20
C HIS A 48 -8.74 -11.95 -1.67
N ARG A 49 -9.42 -11.21 -2.55
CA ARG A 49 -8.91 -9.96 -3.10
C ARG A 49 -9.41 -8.80 -2.24
N LEU A 50 -8.48 -8.15 -1.55
CA LEU A 50 -8.75 -7.07 -0.60
C LEU A 50 -8.22 -5.75 -1.15
N SER A 51 -9.00 -4.69 -1.00
CA SER A 51 -8.60 -3.34 -1.41
C SER A 51 -7.68 -2.71 -0.36
N THR A 52 -6.51 -2.23 -0.78
CA THR A 52 -5.65 -1.42 0.10
C THR A 52 -6.35 -0.13 0.51
N GLY A 53 -7.10 0.49 -0.42
CA GLY A 53 -7.83 1.75 -0.15
C GLY A 53 -8.89 1.60 0.95
N GLU A 54 -9.63 0.49 0.96
CA GLU A 54 -10.63 0.22 2.00
C GLU A 54 -9.97 0.07 3.38
N MET A 55 -8.83 -0.64 3.45
CA MET A 55 -8.08 -0.75 4.70
C MET A 55 -7.49 0.60 5.12
N GLU A 56 -6.96 1.39 4.19
CA GLU A 56 -6.43 2.72 4.45
C GLU A 56 -7.51 3.68 4.94
N GLU A 57 -8.73 3.59 4.43
CA GLU A 57 -9.87 4.37 4.92
C GLU A 57 -10.16 4.04 6.39
N VAL A 58 -10.22 2.76 6.74
CA VAL A 58 -10.45 2.29 8.12
C VAL A 58 -9.32 2.73 9.06
N VAL A 59 -8.06 2.57 8.65
CA VAL A 59 -6.87 2.97 9.42
C VAL A 59 -6.80 4.48 9.58
N GLY A 60 -6.97 5.23 8.48
CA GLY A 60 -6.90 6.69 8.45
C GLY A 60 -8.02 7.39 9.22
N ALA A 61 -9.17 6.71 9.43
CA ALA A 61 -10.25 7.22 10.27
C ALA A 61 -9.91 7.21 11.78
N HIS A 62 -8.77 6.65 12.20
CA HIS A 62 -8.35 6.68 13.59
C HIS A 62 -7.89 8.08 14.00
N PRO A 63 -8.31 8.60 15.19
CA PRO A 63 -8.02 9.96 15.61
C PRO A 63 -6.53 10.32 15.69
N ALA A 64 -5.69 9.34 16.05
CA ALA A 64 -4.24 9.52 16.17
C ALA A 64 -3.46 9.42 14.86
N VAL A 65 -4.07 8.98 13.75
CA VAL A 65 -3.40 8.78 12.46
C VAL A 65 -3.47 10.06 11.63
N ALA A 66 -2.32 10.56 11.19
CA ALA A 66 -2.21 11.66 10.23
C ALA A 66 -2.23 11.14 8.80
N GLU A 67 -1.42 10.12 8.53
CA GLU A 67 -1.34 9.49 7.21
C GLU A 67 -1.12 7.98 7.37
N CYS A 68 -1.53 7.22 6.36
CA CYS A 68 -1.29 5.80 6.33
C CYS A 68 -1.08 5.27 4.91
N ALA A 69 -0.48 4.10 4.84
CA ALA A 69 -0.41 3.26 3.65
C ALA A 69 -0.60 1.81 4.05
N VAL A 70 -1.29 1.04 3.22
CA VAL A 70 -1.39 -0.41 3.35
C VAL A 70 -0.76 -1.06 2.15
N ILE A 71 0.10 -2.04 2.39
CA ILE A 71 0.76 -2.83 1.34
C ILE A 71 0.60 -4.32 1.60
N GLY A 72 0.60 -5.12 0.54
CA GLY A 72 0.71 -6.58 0.64
C GLY A 72 2.17 -7.01 0.63
N ILE A 73 2.59 -7.77 1.61
CA ILE A 73 3.89 -8.43 1.65
C ILE A 73 3.76 -9.91 1.31
N HIS A 74 4.82 -10.53 0.81
CA HIS A 74 4.81 -11.95 0.49
C HIS A 74 4.62 -12.83 1.73
N ASP A 75 3.80 -13.87 1.60
CA ASP A 75 3.59 -14.91 2.61
C ASP A 75 3.47 -16.28 1.92
N ASP A 76 4.29 -17.25 2.33
CA ASP A 76 4.37 -18.57 1.68
C ASP A 76 3.06 -19.37 1.74
N LEU A 77 2.25 -19.15 2.77
CA LEU A 77 1.02 -19.91 2.98
C LEU A 77 -0.20 -19.23 2.37
N LYS A 78 -0.27 -17.90 2.48
CA LYS A 78 -1.46 -17.12 2.08
C LYS A 78 -1.26 -16.31 0.82
N GLY A 79 -0.08 -16.38 0.22
CA GLY A 79 0.31 -15.59 -0.94
C GLY A 79 0.73 -14.18 -0.54
N GLN A 80 -0.16 -13.43 0.13
CA GLN A 80 0.16 -12.09 0.65
C GLN A 80 -0.50 -11.87 2.02
N LEU A 81 0.11 -11.00 2.82
CA LEU A 81 -0.46 -10.45 4.04
C LEU A 81 -0.43 -8.91 3.98
N PRO A 82 -1.51 -8.24 4.38
CA PRO A 82 -1.50 -6.78 4.49
C PRO A 82 -0.75 -6.35 5.75
N ILE A 83 0.05 -5.30 5.60
CA ILE A 83 0.63 -4.54 6.70
C ILE A 83 0.30 -3.06 6.54
N GLY A 84 0.14 -2.37 7.67
CA GLY A 84 -0.03 -0.92 7.72
C GLY A 84 1.29 -0.22 7.98
N LEU A 85 1.47 0.96 7.36
CA LEU A 85 2.46 1.94 7.77
C LEU A 85 1.69 3.21 8.13
N VAL A 86 1.95 3.78 9.29
CA VAL A 86 1.21 4.95 9.77
C VAL A 86 2.15 6.04 10.26
N ILE A 87 1.76 7.28 10.00
CA ILE A 87 2.37 8.48 10.60
C ILE A 87 1.36 8.98 11.64
N PRO A 88 1.72 9.03 12.92
CA PRO A 88 0.87 9.62 13.93
C PRO A 88 0.71 11.13 13.72
N LYS A 89 -0.36 11.71 14.26
CA LYS A 89 -0.53 13.16 14.29
C LYS A 89 0.50 13.83 15.21
N ASP A 90 0.81 15.07 14.90
CA ASP A 90 1.66 15.90 15.75
C ASP A 90 1.11 15.94 17.19
N GLY A 91 2.02 15.73 18.15
CA GLY A 91 1.65 15.71 19.56
C GLY A 91 1.07 14.37 20.04
N PHE A 92 1.14 13.32 19.24
CA PHE A 92 0.83 11.96 19.71
C PHE A 92 1.84 11.57 20.81
N ASP A 93 1.34 11.34 22.01
CA ASP A 93 2.09 10.94 23.20
C ASP A 93 1.73 9.52 23.69
N GLY A 94 0.93 8.81 22.90
CA GLY A 94 0.50 7.44 23.17
C GLY A 94 1.57 6.39 22.91
N ASP A 95 1.32 5.20 23.42
CA ASP A 95 2.16 4.04 23.16
C ASP A 95 1.90 3.46 21.77
N GLU A 96 2.95 3.23 20.98
CA GLU A 96 2.85 2.70 19.62
C GLU A 96 2.22 1.31 19.59
N ALA A 97 2.49 0.46 20.58
CA ALA A 97 1.91 -0.88 20.64
C ALA A 97 0.39 -0.83 20.87
N THR A 98 -0.07 0.13 21.67
CA THR A 98 -1.49 0.39 21.87
C THR A 98 -2.14 0.88 20.58
N LEU A 99 -1.52 1.84 19.88
CA LEU A 99 -2.01 2.31 18.58
C LEU A 99 -2.10 1.18 17.56
N GLU A 100 -1.06 0.35 17.46
CA GLU A 100 -1.05 -0.82 16.58
C GLU A 100 -2.24 -1.76 16.89
N ALA A 101 -2.45 -2.09 18.17
CA ALA A 101 -3.53 -2.98 18.59
C ALA A 101 -4.92 -2.41 18.24
N GLU A 102 -5.12 -1.11 18.44
CA GLU A 102 -6.37 -0.41 18.10
C GLU A 102 -6.62 -0.42 16.59
N LEU A 103 -5.61 -0.16 15.77
CA LEU A 103 -5.72 -0.18 14.31
C LEU A 103 -6.01 -1.58 13.77
N ILE A 104 -5.35 -2.60 14.32
CA ILE A 104 -5.64 -4.01 13.97
C ILE A 104 -7.08 -4.38 14.33
N ALA A 105 -7.55 -3.99 15.52
CA ALA A 105 -8.92 -4.25 15.96
C ALA A 105 -9.94 -3.57 15.04
N ARG A 106 -9.70 -2.32 14.64
CA ARG A 106 -10.57 -1.58 13.70
C ARG A 106 -10.67 -2.26 12.34
N VAL A 107 -9.55 -2.65 11.74
CA VAL A 107 -9.57 -3.38 10.45
C VAL A 107 -10.31 -4.72 10.60
N ARG A 108 -10.11 -5.44 11.71
CA ARG A 108 -10.82 -6.68 11.98
C ARG A 108 -12.34 -6.49 12.15
N GLU A 109 -12.75 -5.39 12.75
CA GLU A 109 -14.18 -5.06 12.95
C GLU A 109 -14.85 -4.66 11.65
N HIS A 110 -14.23 -3.81 10.83
CA HIS A 110 -14.88 -3.22 9.65
C HIS A 110 -14.74 -4.09 8.39
N ILE A 111 -13.60 -4.76 8.21
CA ILE A 111 -13.33 -5.59 7.03
C ILE A 111 -13.48 -7.09 7.35
N GLY A 112 -13.19 -7.44 8.58
CA GLY A 112 -13.27 -8.82 9.05
C GLY A 112 -11.92 -9.52 9.22
N PRO A 113 -11.91 -10.67 9.92
CA PRO A 113 -10.69 -11.43 10.21
C PRO A 113 -10.01 -11.99 8.96
N ILE A 114 -10.74 -12.03 7.83
CA ILE A 114 -10.24 -12.51 6.53
C ILE A 114 -9.11 -11.63 6.00
N ALA A 115 -9.08 -10.35 6.38
CA ALA A 115 -8.01 -9.43 6.00
C ALA A 115 -6.63 -9.90 6.50
N CYS A 116 -6.58 -10.66 7.59
CA CYS A 116 -5.34 -11.07 8.23
C CYS A 116 -4.39 -9.91 8.52
N PHE A 117 -4.95 -8.70 8.74
CA PHE A 117 -4.19 -7.50 9.09
C PHE A 117 -3.70 -7.63 10.52
N LYS A 118 -2.38 -7.83 10.70
CA LYS A 118 -1.79 -8.20 12.01
C LYS A 118 -0.63 -7.33 12.43
N GLN A 119 -0.20 -6.42 11.59
CA GLN A 119 0.98 -5.61 11.85
C GLN A 119 0.82 -4.20 11.32
N VAL A 120 1.20 -3.23 12.14
CA VAL A 120 1.27 -1.82 11.78
C VAL A 120 2.64 -1.29 12.23
N LEU A 121 3.31 -0.59 11.33
CA LEU A 121 4.57 0.09 11.60
C LEU A 121 4.30 1.58 11.77
N VAL A 122 4.77 2.15 12.87
CA VAL A 122 4.84 3.59 13.03
C VAL A 122 6.10 4.09 12.35
N VAL A 123 5.96 5.09 11.49
CA VAL A 123 7.06 5.69 10.73
C VAL A 123 6.94 7.21 10.76
N ASP A 124 8.08 7.90 10.67
CA ASP A 124 8.09 9.35 10.64
C ASP A 124 7.60 9.92 9.30
N ARG A 125 7.87 9.19 8.21
CA ARG A 125 7.57 9.62 6.85
C ARG A 125 7.23 8.44 5.93
N LEU A 126 6.31 8.68 5.01
CA LEU A 126 6.03 7.78 3.90
C LEU A 126 6.70 8.27 2.62
N PRO A 127 7.33 7.40 1.82
CA PRO A 127 7.92 7.79 0.55
C PRO A 127 6.84 8.21 -0.44
N LYS A 128 6.93 9.45 -0.91
CA LYS A 128 5.96 10.08 -1.82
C LYS A 128 6.64 10.65 -3.05
N THR A 129 5.86 10.81 -4.10
CA THR A 129 6.24 11.67 -5.21
C THR A 129 6.09 13.14 -4.81
N ARG A 130 6.74 14.07 -5.57
CA ARG A 130 6.56 15.53 -5.40
C ARG A 130 5.10 16.00 -5.50
N SER A 131 4.21 15.19 -6.10
CA SER A 131 2.77 15.46 -6.14
C SER A 131 2.00 14.87 -4.95
N GLY A 132 2.69 14.34 -3.93
CA GLY A 132 2.09 13.78 -2.71
C GLY A 132 1.60 12.34 -2.82
N LYS A 133 1.83 11.66 -3.95
CA LYS A 133 1.38 10.28 -4.15
C LYS A 133 2.32 9.29 -3.47
N ILE A 134 1.81 8.46 -2.57
CA ILE A 134 2.57 7.41 -1.87
C ILE A 134 3.08 6.37 -2.87
N LEU A 135 4.35 5.99 -2.73
CA LEU A 135 5.06 5.04 -3.59
C LEU A 135 4.88 3.59 -3.09
N ARG A 136 3.63 3.08 -3.05
CA ARG A 136 3.31 1.75 -2.51
C ARG A 136 4.10 0.61 -3.16
N LYS A 137 4.33 0.68 -4.48
CA LYS A 137 5.14 -0.30 -5.18
C LYS A 137 6.56 -0.36 -4.62
N LEU A 138 7.15 0.79 -4.28
CA LEU A 138 8.49 0.86 -3.72
C LEU A 138 8.51 0.30 -2.29
N LEU A 139 7.50 0.64 -1.47
CA LEU A 139 7.31 0.06 -0.14
C LEU A 139 7.25 -1.47 -0.18
N ARG A 140 6.47 -2.05 -1.11
CA ARG A 140 6.41 -3.51 -1.31
C ARG A 140 7.76 -4.10 -1.71
N THR A 141 8.48 -3.43 -2.61
CA THR A 141 9.80 -3.90 -3.06
C THR A 141 10.79 -3.96 -1.91
N ILE A 142 10.76 -2.95 -1.02
CA ILE A 142 11.59 -2.91 0.21
C ILE A 142 11.18 -4.06 1.14
N ALA A 143 9.90 -4.22 1.42
CA ALA A 143 9.39 -5.27 2.30
C ALA A 143 9.73 -6.68 1.80
N ASP A 144 9.74 -6.89 0.47
CA ASP A 144 10.12 -8.15 -0.15
C ASP A 144 11.66 -8.38 -0.19
N GLY A 145 12.47 -7.46 0.36
CA GLY A 145 13.94 -7.56 0.34
C GLY A 145 14.56 -7.50 -1.06
N LYS A 146 13.82 -6.95 -2.04
CA LYS A 146 14.28 -6.86 -3.43
C LYS A 146 15.09 -5.60 -3.67
N GLU A 147 16.04 -5.68 -4.60
CA GLU A 147 16.76 -4.49 -5.07
C GLU A 147 15.81 -3.47 -5.70
N PHE A 148 16.00 -2.20 -5.41
CA PHE A 148 15.21 -1.12 -5.96
C PHE A 148 16.09 0.08 -6.34
N GLY A 149 15.68 0.77 -7.38
CA GLY A 149 16.24 2.07 -7.74
C GLY A 149 15.43 3.21 -7.10
N ILE A 150 16.10 4.29 -6.74
CA ILE A 150 15.42 5.50 -6.24
C ILE A 150 14.72 6.19 -7.41
N PRO A 151 13.38 6.31 -7.41
CA PRO A 151 12.66 6.98 -8.48
C PRO A 151 13.03 8.47 -8.53
N SER A 152 13.28 9.01 -9.72
CA SER A 152 13.56 10.46 -9.89
C SER A 152 12.39 11.37 -9.48
N THR A 153 11.20 10.79 -9.30
CA THR A 153 9.97 11.50 -8.91
C THR A 153 9.77 11.56 -7.39
N ILE A 154 10.60 10.87 -6.60
CA ILE A 154 10.51 10.92 -5.15
C ILE A 154 10.78 12.32 -4.64
N ASP A 155 10.03 12.74 -3.63
CA ASP A 155 10.19 14.05 -2.99
C ASP A 155 11.41 14.04 -2.06
N ASP A 156 11.37 13.15 -1.06
CA ASP A 156 12.45 12.99 -0.09
C ASP A 156 12.97 11.54 -0.09
N PRO A 157 14.16 11.27 -0.65
CA PRO A 157 14.74 9.92 -0.65
C PRO A 157 15.11 9.39 0.75
N THR A 158 15.28 10.25 1.76
CA THR A 158 15.65 9.82 3.12
C THR A 158 14.53 9.02 3.79
N SER A 159 13.27 9.24 3.40
CA SER A 159 12.13 8.47 3.86
C SER A 159 12.24 6.96 3.59
N LEU A 160 13.04 6.55 2.61
CA LEU A 160 13.27 5.14 2.30
C LEU A 160 14.12 4.45 3.38
N ALA A 161 15.11 5.17 3.93
CA ALA A 161 15.96 4.65 4.99
C ALA A 161 15.15 4.45 6.29
N ASP A 162 14.26 5.40 6.61
CA ASP A 162 13.40 5.35 7.79
C ASP A 162 12.45 4.14 7.71
N VAL A 163 11.77 3.96 6.58
CA VAL A 163 10.87 2.82 6.35
C VAL A 163 11.63 1.48 6.37
N HIS A 164 12.80 1.42 5.74
CA HIS A 164 13.61 0.20 5.73
C HIS A 164 14.08 -0.18 7.14
N ALA A 165 14.49 0.80 7.95
CA ALA A 165 14.85 0.58 9.35
C ALA A 165 13.68 0.04 10.17
N ALA A 166 12.50 0.65 10.06
CA ALA A 166 11.29 0.21 10.76
C ALA A 166 10.87 -1.22 10.34
N MET A 167 10.94 -1.55 9.05
CA MET A 167 10.64 -2.89 8.57
C MET A 167 11.60 -3.94 9.11
N ARG A 168 12.90 -3.65 9.15
CA ARG A 168 13.92 -4.55 9.70
C ARG A 168 13.75 -4.77 11.20
N GLU A 169 13.52 -3.72 11.96
CA GLU A 169 13.32 -3.79 13.41
C GLU A 169 12.15 -4.69 13.78
N ARG A 170 11.08 -4.62 12.99
CA ARG A 170 9.85 -5.38 13.20
C ARG A 170 9.82 -6.71 12.43
N SER A 171 10.94 -7.12 11.80
CA SER A 171 11.06 -8.35 11.03
C SER A 171 9.95 -8.52 9.97
N VAL A 172 9.68 -7.45 9.23
CA VAL A 172 8.66 -7.42 8.19
C VAL A 172 9.22 -8.01 6.90
N GLY A 173 8.56 -9.05 6.39
CA GLY A 173 8.92 -9.68 5.12
C GLY A 173 10.30 -10.31 5.14
N ALA A 174 11.07 -10.06 4.05
CA ALA A 174 12.46 -10.50 3.89
C ALA A 174 13.48 -9.40 4.22
N ALA A 175 13.01 -8.28 4.79
CA ALA A 175 13.86 -7.12 5.09
C ALA A 175 14.77 -7.35 6.30
#